data_1c4ba4c5bb56a2744de6687ee7af3abd
#
_entry.id   1c4ba4c5bb56a2744de6687ee7af3abd
#
_cell.length_a   1.000
_cell.length_b   1.000
_cell.length_c   1.000
_cell.angle_alpha   90.00
_cell.angle_beta   90.00
_cell.angle_gamma   90.00
#
_symmetry.space_group_name_H-M   'P 1'
#
loop_
_entity.id
_entity.type
_entity.pdbx_description
1 polymer ?
#
loop_
_entity_poly.entity_id
_entity_poly.type
_entity_poly.pdbx_seq_one_letter_code
_entity_poly.pdbx_strand_id
1 'polypeptide(L)'
;GVIDFGSALMAQPDDHLTFGEARGGNDVAAYFHTGGTTGVPKLVAHTHRSQLVAAFGGASMCGYSSSDILTATFPLFHVAGTIVAGLSVFMASAQMLIMSPAGLRNPAIVEGFWRLTAQYKATLVAGVPTALGAVLQTRVGEYDISAVRAGLTGAALLPPAVGHRFTEVT
;
A
#
# COMPACT_ATOMS: atom_id res chain seq x y z
N GLY A 1 19.11 -28.61 0.19
CA GLY A 1 19.99 -27.56 -0.32
C GLY A 1 19.29 -26.22 -0.24
N VAL A 2 20.03 -25.13 -0.24
CA VAL A 2 19.48 -23.77 -0.34
C VAL A 2 19.25 -23.49 -1.83
N ILE A 3 18.06 -23.00 -2.19
CA ILE A 3 17.74 -22.56 -3.54
C ILE A 3 17.88 -21.04 -3.57
N ASP A 4 18.71 -20.53 -4.47
CA ASP A 4 18.79 -19.09 -4.73
C ASP A 4 17.51 -18.63 -5.45
N PHE A 5 16.80 -17.67 -4.85
CA PHE A 5 15.52 -17.19 -5.38
C PHE A 5 15.67 -16.53 -6.74
N GLY A 6 16.71 -15.72 -6.94
CA GLY A 6 16.92 -15.02 -8.21
C GLY A 6 17.14 -15.99 -9.36
N SER A 7 18.01 -16.99 -9.17
CA SER A 7 18.27 -18.04 -10.15
C SER A 7 17.04 -18.89 -10.44
N ALA A 8 16.27 -19.24 -9.41
CA ALA A 8 15.03 -20.00 -9.57
C ALA A 8 13.96 -19.21 -10.33
N LEU A 9 13.85 -17.91 -10.09
CA LEU A 9 12.93 -17.02 -10.80
C LEU A 9 13.30 -16.89 -12.28
N MET A 10 14.58 -16.65 -12.56
CA MET A 10 15.09 -16.52 -13.96
C MET A 10 14.98 -17.81 -14.77
N ALA A 11 14.82 -18.96 -14.12
CA ALA A 11 14.61 -20.24 -14.77
C ALA A 11 13.14 -20.52 -15.14
N GLN A 12 12.21 -19.64 -14.74
CA GLN A 12 10.78 -19.77 -15.08
C GLN A 12 10.49 -19.08 -16.42
N PRO A 13 9.50 -19.57 -17.18
CA PRO A 13 8.97 -18.84 -18.33
C PRO A 13 8.38 -17.49 -17.87
N ASP A 14 8.48 -16.49 -18.74
CA ASP A 14 7.96 -15.14 -18.50
C ASP A 14 6.58 -14.88 -19.14
N ASP A 15 6.11 -15.82 -19.97
CA ASP A 15 4.89 -15.70 -20.77
C ASP A 15 3.73 -16.61 -20.29
N HIS A 16 4.02 -17.62 -19.47
CA HIS A 16 3.00 -18.54 -18.94
C HIS A 16 3.39 -19.16 -17.61
N LEU A 17 2.39 -19.67 -16.89
CA LEU A 17 2.61 -20.44 -15.67
C LEU A 17 2.87 -21.91 -15.98
N THR A 18 3.96 -22.47 -15.46
CA THR A 18 4.32 -23.90 -15.61
C THR A 18 3.58 -24.80 -14.63
N PHE A 19 2.86 -24.20 -13.70
CA PHE A 19 2.04 -24.90 -12.71
C PHE A 19 0.67 -24.23 -12.67
N GLY A 20 -0.32 -24.97 -12.26
CA GLY A 20 -1.57 -24.34 -11.89
C GLY A 20 -2.77 -25.14 -12.33
N GLU A 21 -3.53 -25.52 -11.34
CA GLU A 21 -4.95 -25.70 -11.50
C GLU A 21 -5.61 -24.33 -11.42
N ALA A 22 -6.65 -24.10 -12.23
CA ALA A 22 -7.47 -22.92 -12.10
C ALA A 22 -8.04 -22.85 -10.68
N ARG A 23 -7.72 -21.79 -9.95
CA ARG A 23 -8.23 -21.60 -8.59
C ARG A 23 -9.61 -20.96 -8.63
N GLY A 24 -10.52 -21.53 -7.84
CA GLY A 24 -11.86 -20.99 -7.66
C GLY A 24 -11.86 -19.80 -6.69
N GLY A 25 -12.89 -18.97 -6.81
CA GLY A 25 -13.03 -17.81 -5.92
C GLY A 25 -13.09 -18.15 -4.42
N ASN A 26 -13.46 -19.37 -4.07
CA ASN A 26 -13.56 -19.83 -2.68
C ASN A 26 -12.26 -20.49 -2.17
N ASP A 27 -11.28 -20.72 -3.04
CA ASP A 27 -9.98 -21.23 -2.62
C ASP A 27 -9.23 -20.18 -1.81
N VAL A 28 -8.42 -20.66 -0.85
CA VAL A 28 -7.60 -19.78 -0.01
C VAL A 28 -6.49 -19.18 -0.84
N ALA A 29 -6.45 -17.84 -0.90
CA ALA A 29 -5.42 -17.08 -1.59
C ALA A 29 -4.25 -16.71 -0.67
N ALA A 30 -4.52 -16.43 0.61
CA ALA A 30 -3.50 -16.04 1.56
C ALA A 30 -3.96 -16.26 3.01
N TYR A 31 -2.96 -16.35 3.90
CA TYR A 31 -3.16 -16.29 5.34
C TYR A 31 -2.52 -15.02 5.88
N PHE A 32 -3.31 -14.21 6.59
CA PHE A 32 -2.79 -13.04 7.30
C PHE A 32 -2.86 -13.27 8.80
N HIS A 33 -1.83 -12.83 9.52
CA HIS A 33 -1.84 -12.89 10.98
C HIS A 33 -2.68 -11.75 11.56
N THR A 34 -3.39 -12.03 12.65
CA THR A 34 -4.05 -11.00 13.45
C THR A 34 -3.09 -10.50 14.53
N GLY A 35 -3.17 -9.20 14.86
CA GLY A 35 -2.51 -8.67 16.04
C GLY A 35 -3.10 -9.30 17.30
N GLY A 36 -2.39 -10.27 17.89
CA GLY A 36 -2.78 -10.86 19.16
C GLY A 36 -2.23 -10.00 20.30
N THR A 37 -3.11 -9.42 21.09
CA THR A 37 -2.70 -8.70 22.34
C THR A 37 -2.44 -9.66 23.51
N THR A 38 -2.85 -10.92 23.42
CA THR A 38 -2.91 -11.86 24.56
C THR A 38 -2.47 -13.28 24.27
N GLY A 39 -1.68 -13.55 23.20
CA GLY A 39 -1.27 -14.92 22.89
C GLY A 39 -0.61 -15.12 21.55
N VAL A 40 -0.58 -16.39 21.10
CA VAL A 40 -0.05 -16.75 19.77
C VAL A 40 -0.90 -16.06 18.69
N PRO A 41 -0.27 -15.39 17.72
CA PRO A 41 -0.99 -14.78 16.62
C PRO A 41 -1.85 -15.80 15.87
N LYS A 42 -3.11 -15.45 15.61
CA LYS A 42 -4.01 -16.30 14.82
C LYS A 42 -3.88 -15.95 13.35
N LEU A 43 -4.04 -16.96 12.50
CA LEU A 43 -4.09 -16.79 11.05
C LEU A 43 -5.54 -16.69 10.61
N VAL A 44 -5.80 -15.72 9.72
CA VAL A 44 -7.08 -15.57 9.02
C VAL A 44 -6.89 -15.98 7.58
N ALA A 45 -7.66 -16.95 7.13
CA ALA A 45 -7.68 -17.38 5.73
C ALA A 45 -8.49 -16.38 4.90
N HIS A 46 -7.86 -15.85 3.85
CA HIS A 46 -8.50 -15.02 2.85
C HIS A 46 -8.69 -15.82 1.57
N THR A 47 -9.90 -15.89 1.06
CA THR A 47 -10.16 -16.49 -0.26
C THR A 47 -9.90 -15.46 -1.37
N HIS A 48 -9.71 -15.93 -2.61
CA HIS A 48 -9.61 -15.04 -3.77
C HIS A 48 -10.82 -14.10 -3.86
N ARG A 49 -12.03 -14.63 -3.66
CA ARG A 49 -13.26 -13.82 -3.66
C ARG A 49 -13.27 -12.75 -2.58
N SER A 50 -12.90 -13.09 -1.34
CA SER A 50 -12.91 -12.11 -0.24
C SER A 50 -11.92 -10.98 -0.45
N GLN A 51 -10.74 -11.28 -1.03
CA GLN A 51 -9.76 -10.26 -1.38
C GLN A 51 -10.25 -9.34 -2.49
N LEU A 52 -10.84 -9.90 -3.56
CA LEU A 52 -11.38 -9.11 -4.67
C LEU A 52 -12.55 -8.22 -4.24
N VAL A 53 -13.46 -8.74 -3.40
CA VAL A 53 -14.58 -7.95 -2.86
C VAL A 53 -14.07 -6.80 -2.00
N ALA A 54 -13.08 -7.04 -1.13
CA ALA A 54 -12.48 -6.01 -0.30
C ALA A 54 -11.73 -4.96 -1.16
N ALA A 55 -11.02 -5.40 -2.18
CA ALA A 55 -10.31 -4.52 -3.11
C ALA A 55 -11.28 -3.63 -3.91
N PHE A 56 -12.35 -4.21 -4.44
CA PHE A 56 -13.40 -3.47 -5.15
C PHE A 56 -14.07 -2.44 -4.24
N GLY A 57 -14.43 -2.86 -3.01
CA GLY A 57 -15.02 -1.95 -2.03
C GLY A 57 -14.08 -0.79 -1.68
N GLY A 58 -12.79 -1.08 -1.45
CA GLY A 58 -11.76 -0.07 -1.20
C GLY A 58 -11.60 0.91 -2.35
N ALA A 59 -11.48 0.40 -3.58
CA ALA A 59 -11.37 1.24 -4.79
C ALA A 59 -12.58 2.17 -4.95
N SER A 60 -13.79 1.61 -4.79
CA SER A 60 -15.05 2.36 -4.93
C SER A 60 -15.22 3.42 -3.83
N MET A 61 -14.95 3.06 -2.56
CA MET A 61 -15.10 4.00 -1.43
C MET A 61 -14.10 5.15 -1.49
N CYS A 62 -12.86 4.88 -1.93
CA CYS A 62 -11.82 5.90 -2.04
C CYS A 62 -11.88 6.67 -3.38
N GLY A 63 -12.79 6.29 -4.28
CA GLY A 63 -12.93 6.92 -5.59
C GLY A 63 -11.65 6.83 -6.41
N TYR A 64 -10.99 5.67 -6.41
CA TYR A 64 -9.79 5.47 -7.22
C TYR A 64 -10.11 5.43 -8.71
N SER A 65 -9.20 5.94 -9.51
CA SER A 65 -9.28 5.97 -10.96
C SER A 65 -7.94 5.58 -11.60
N SER A 66 -7.94 5.29 -12.88
CA SER A 66 -6.72 4.95 -13.64
C SER A 66 -5.68 6.08 -13.70
N SER A 67 -6.07 7.32 -13.39
CA SER A 67 -5.16 8.44 -13.30
C SER A 67 -4.47 8.58 -11.94
N ASP A 68 -4.85 7.77 -10.96
CA ASP A 68 -4.30 7.88 -9.62
C ASP A 68 -2.95 7.19 -9.45
N ILE A 69 -2.12 7.79 -8.62
CA ILE A 69 -0.84 7.25 -8.16
C ILE A 69 -0.84 7.29 -6.64
N LEU A 70 -0.90 6.12 -6.01
CA LEU A 70 -0.89 5.98 -4.55
C LEU A 70 0.53 5.78 -4.03
N THR A 71 0.93 6.54 -3.01
CA THR A 71 2.18 6.25 -2.28
C THR A 71 2.03 4.98 -1.44
N ALA A 72 2.82 3.94 -1.73
CA ALA A 72 2.78 2.67 -1.02
C ALA A 72 3.62 2.73 0.26
N THR A 73 3.02 3.17 1.34
CA THR A 73 3.68 3.32 2.65
C THR A 73 3.35 2.22 3.64
N PHE A 74 2.29 1.46 3.39
CA PHE A 74 1.93 0.29 4.19
C PHE A 74 2.79 -0.91 3.83
N PRO A 75 3.20 -1.74 4.81
CA PRO A 75 3.95 -2.96 4.54
C PRO A 75 3.17 -3.91 3.64
N LEU A 76 3.79 -4.38 2.54
CA LEU A 76 3.14 -5.28 1.57
C LEU A 76 2.87 -6.69 2.12
N PHE A 77 3.49 -7.08 3.23
CA PHE A 77 3.19 -8.33 3.93
C PHE A 77 1.97 -8.23 4.86
N HIS A 78 1.40 -7.05 5.03
CA HIS A 78 0.22 -6.79 5.85
C HIS A 78 -1.00 -6.57 4.95
N VAL A 79 -2.19 -6.95 5.41
CA VAL A 79 -3.45 -6.81 4.68
C VAL A 79 -3.70 -5.39 4.15
N ALA A 80 -3.30 -4.37 4.92
CA ALA A 80 -3.43 -2.98 4.48
C ALA A 80 -2.57 -2.66 3.25
N GLY A 81 -1.35 -3.18 3.19
CA GLY A 81 -0.47 -3.01 2.04
C GLY A 81 -0.88 -3.86 0.84
N THR A 82 -1.22 -5.13 1.07
CA THR A 82 -1.55 -6.06 -0.01
C THR A 82 -2.92 -5.78 -0.63
N ILE A 83 -3.95 -5.56 0.19
CA ILE A 83 -5.34 -5.48 -0.29
C ILE A 83 -5.76 -4.01 -0.40
N VAL A 84 -5.68 -3.24 0.69
CA VAL A 84 -6.22 -1.87 0.70
C VAL A 84 -5.42 -0.93 -0.19
N ALA A 85 -4.08 -0.96 -0.11
CA ALA A 85 -3.21 -0.12 -0.93
C ALA A 85 -2.73 -0.82 -2.21
N GLY A 86 -2.77 -2.15 -2.29
CA GLY A 86 -2.33 -2.93 -3.44
C GLY A 86 -3.47 -3.28 -4.38
N LEU A 87 -4.22 -4.33 -4.05
CA LEU A 87 -5.27 -4.84 -4.93
C LEU A 87 -6.34 -3.79 -5.26
N SER A 88 -6.69 -2.90 -4.31
CA SER A 88 -7.67 -1.83 -4.59
C SER A 88 -7.17 -0.84 -5.64
N VAL A 89 -5.89 -0.51 -5.61
CA VAL A 89 -5.26 0.36 -6.62
C VAL A 89 -5.29 -0.31 -7.99
N PHE A 90 -4.88 -1.58 -8.06
CA PHE A 90 -4.88 -2.32 -9.33
C PHE A 90 -6.29 -2.58 -9.85
N MET A 91 -7.28 -2.77 -8.98
CA MET A 91 -8.69 -2.91 -9.37
C MET A 91 -9.22 -1.67 -10.11
N ALA A 92 -8.70 -0.49 -9.80
CA ALA A 92 -9.02 0.77 -10.47
C ALA A 92 -8.10 1.08 -11.67
N SER A 93 -7.20 0.16 -12.04
CA SER A 93 -6.13 0.40 -13.03
C SER A 93 -5.22 1.58 -12.67
N ALA A 94 -5.16 1.93 -11.38
CA ALA A 94 -4.30 2.97 -10.84
C ALA A 94 -2.86 2.46 -10.63
N GLN A 95 -1.95 3.36 -10.29
CA GLN A 95 -0.56 3.05 -10.06
C GLN A 95 -0.20 3.07 -8.58
N MET A 96 0.75 2.24 -8.19
CA MET A 96 1.29 2.19 -6.84
C MET A 96 2.77 2.60 -6.87
N LEU A 97 3.11 3.69 -6.18
CA LEU A 97 4.47 4.17 -6.03
C LEU A 97 5.13 3.55 -4.80
N ILE A 98 5.99 2.55 -5.00
CA ILE A 98 6.79 1.93 -3.94
C ILE A 98 8.08 2.71 -3.75
N MET A 99 8.16 3.53 -2.72
CA MET A 99 9.29 4.40 -2.47
C MET A 99 10.51 3.65 -1.89
N SER A 100 10.27 2.60 -1.09
CA SER A 100 11.30 1.67 -0.61
C SER A 100 10.66 0.39 -0.06
N PRO A 101 11.42 -0.72 0.07
CA PRO A 101 10.93 -1.94 0.73
C PRO A 101 10.51 -1.73 2.19
N ALA A 102 11.12 -0.75 2.87
CA ALA A 102 10.82 -0.42 4.27
C ALA A 102 9.71 0.63 4.41
N GLY A 103 9.22 1.22 3.30
CA GLY A 103 8.26 2.32 3.32
C GLY A 103 8.77 3.50 4.15
N LEU A 104 7.88 4.12 4.93
CA LEU A 104 8.20 5.26 5.82
C LEU A 104 8.98 4.87 7.10
N ARG A 105 9.39 3.62 7.27
CA ARG A 105 10.38 3.24 8.29
C ARG A 105 11.80 3.60 7.89
N ASN A 106 12.03 3.92 6.63
CA ASN A 106 13.31 4.43 6.15
C ASN A 106 13.35 5.95 6.32
N PRO A 107 14.23 6.52 7.18
CA PRO A 107 14.31 7.95 7.42
C PRO A 107 14.57 8.77 6.15
N ALA A 108 15.38 8.25 5.22
CA ALA A 108 15.65 8.94 3.96
C ALA A 108 14.40 9.08 3.08
N ILE A 109 13.44 8.14 3.19
CA ILE A 109 12.15 8.25 2.50
C ILE A 109 11.27 9.29 3.19
N VAL A 110 11.29 9.38 4.52
CA VAL A 110 10.55 10.43 5.25
C VAL A 110 11.07 11.81 4.85
N GLU A 111 12.40 12.01 4.84
CA GLU A 111 13.04 13.28 4.44
C GLU A 111 12.77 13.63 2.97
N GLY A 112 12.82 12.63 2.08
CA GLY A 112 12.60 12.82 0.64
C GLY A 112 11.15 12.67 0.18
N PHE A 113 10.20 12.52 1.10
CA PHE A 113 8.83 12.14 0.78
C PHE A 113 8.15 13.09 -0.21
N TRP A 114 8.18 14.40 0.07
CA TRP A 114 7.54 15.40 -0.77
C TRP A 114 8.22 15.55 -2.13
N ARG A 115 9.53 15.39 -2.18
CA ARG A 115 10.28 15.36 -3.44
C ARG A 115 9.82 14.19 -4.31
N LEU A 116 9.70 12.98 -3.75
CA LEU A 116 9.22 11.82 -4.48
C LEU A 116 7.75 11.97 -4.89
N THR A 117 6.91 12.49 -3.99
CA THR A 117 5.50 12.78 -4.27
C THR A 117 5.35 13.72 -5.47
N ALA A 118 6.13 14.80 -5.51
CA ALA A 118 6.14 15.76 -6.63
C ALA A 118 6.71 15.15 -7.91
N GLN A 119 7.87 14.48 -7.81
CA GLN A 119 8.55 13.87 -8.95
C GLN A 119 7.67 12.88 -9.72
N TYR A 120 6.92 12.07 -9.00
CA TYR A 120 6.04 11.06 -9.58
C TYR A 120 4.58 11.51 -9.69
N LYS A 121 4.29 12.76 -9.35
CA LYS A 121 2.93 13.33 -9.36
C LYS A 121 1.92 12.45 -8.63
N ALA A 122 2.30 11.95 -7.46
CA ALA A 122 1.41 11.12 -6.66
C ALA A 122 0.14 11.89 -6.31
N THR A 123 -1.01 11.26 -6.51
CA THR A 123 -2.33 11.87 -6.29
C THR A 123 -2.94 11.49 -4.94
N LEU A 124 -2.46 10.38 -4.38
CA LEU A 124 -2.97 9.83 -3.14
C LEU A 124 -1.80 9.55 -2.19
N VAL A 125 -1.85 10.15 -1.01
CA VAL A 125 -0.87 9.93 0.06
C VAL A 125 -1.48 9.01 1.10
N ALA A 126 -0.89 7.83 1.29
CA ALA A 126 -1.37 6.87 2.28
C ALA A 126 -0.39 6.74 3.45
N GLY A 127 -0.89 6.43 4.64
CA GLY A 127 -0.03 6.14 5.79
C GLY A 127 -0.81 5.99 7.08
N VAL A 128 -0.21 5.33 8.07
CA VAL A 128 -0.74 5.36 9.44
C VAL A 128 -0.55 6.77 10.02
N PRO A 129 -1.38 7.20 10.99
CA PRO A 129 -1.34 8.58 11.51
C PRO A 129 0.04 9.04 11.97
N THR A 130 0.81 8.16 12.62
CA THR A 130 2.18 8.46 13.08
C THR A 130 3.14 8.69 11.92
N ALA A 131 3.02 7.92 10.84
CA ALA A 131 3.84 8.07 9.65
C ALA A 131 3.50 9.35 8.88
N LEU A 132 2.20 9.67 8.74
CA LEU A 132 1.77 10.96 8.18
C LEU A 132 2.27 12.13 9.04
N GLY A 133 2.18 12.01 10.37
CA GLY A 133 2.75 13.02 11.28
C GLY A 133 4.26 13.24 11.05
N ALA A 134 5.01 12.17 10.81
CA ALA A 134 6.45 12.26 10.55
C ALA A 134 6.76 13.02 9.24
N VAL A 135 6.08 12.68 8.14
CA VAL A 135 6.30 13.39 6.87
C VAL A 135 5.84 14.85 6.92
N LEU A 136 4.84 15.18 7.73
CA LEU A 136 4.39 16.56 7.94
C LEU A 136 5.35 17.41 8.77
N GLN A 137 6.34 16.82 9.45
CA GLN A 137 7.44 17.55 10.08
C GLN A 137 8.51 17.99 9.06
N THR A 138 8.55 17.36 7.90
CA THR A 138 9.45 17.76 6.83
C THR A 138 8.85 18.91 6.01
N ARG A 139 9.69 19.72 5.39
CA ARG A 139 9.23 20.84 4.56
C ARG A 139 8.87 20.35 3.16
N VAL A 140 7.74 20.81 2.65
CA VAL A 140 7.41 20.65 1.22
C VAL A 140 8.41 21.44 0.35
N GLY A 141 8.82 22.61 0.83
CA GLY A 141 9.75 23.47 0.08
C GLY A 141 9.14 23.99 -1.22
N GLU A 142 9.90 23.87 -2.30
CA GLU A 142 9.50 24.30 -3.65
C GLU A 142 8.90 23.15 -4.49
N TYR A 143 8.67 21.98 -3.88
CA TYR A 143 8.12 20.85 -4.61
C TYR A 143 6.65 21.07 -4.93
N ASP A 144 6.29 20.90 -6.20
CA ASP A 144 4.90 20.95 -6.65
C ASP A 144 4.18 19.65 -6.31
N ILE A 145 3.38 19.70 -5.27
CA ILE A 145 2.51 18.59 -4.81
C ILE A 145 1.03 18.83 -5.12
N SER A 146 0.71 19.75 -6.02
CA SER A 146 -0.67 20.09 -6.39
C SER A 146 -1.47 18.93 -6.98
N ALA A 147 -0.79 17.85 -7.40
CA ALA A 147 -1.44 16.63 -7.83
C ALA A 147 -2.10 15.85 -6.68
N VAL A 148 -1.70 16.07 -5.42
CA VAL A 148 -2.26 15.38 -4.26
C VAL A 148 -3.69 15.81 -4.04
N ARG A 149 -4.64 14.88 -4.21
CA ARG A 149 -6.08 15.12 -4.06
C ARG A 149 -6.67 14.57 -2.77
N ALA A 150 -5.99 13.61 -2.13
CA ALA A 150 -6.47 13.04 -0.88
C ALA A 150 -5.35 12.37 -0.05
N GLY A 151 -5.54 12.38 1.26
CA GLY A 151 -4.80 11.57 2.21
C GLY A 151 -5.62 10.38 2.69
N LEU A 152 -5.00 9.22 2.80
CA LEU A 152 -5.61 7.98 3.25
C LEU A 152 -4.91 7.50 4.50
N THR A 153 -5.67 7.27 5.56
CA THR A 153 -5.14 6.80 6.83
C THR A 153 -6.03 5.75 7.47
N GLY A 154 -5.43 4.91 8.30
CA GLY A 154 -6.14 3.86 9.02
C GLY A 154 -5.27 3.23 10.10
N ALA A 155 -5.74 2.12 10.64
CA ALA A 155 -5.09 1.34 11.70
C ALA A 155 -5.05 2.02 13.09
N ALA A 156 -5.26 3.33 13.18
CA ALA A 156 -5.36 4.07 14.44
C ALA A 156 -6.21 5.33 14.26
N LEU A 157 -6.63 5.92 15.37
CA LEU A 157 -7.32 7.20 15.35
C LEU A 157 -6.40 8.29 14.79
N LEU A 158 -6.89 9.04 13.79
CA LEU A 158 -6.18 10.20 13.27
C LEU A 158 -6.31 11.38 14.26
N PRO A 159 -5.20 11.88 14.83
CA PRO A 159 -5.27 13.10 15.62
C PRO A 159 -5.75 14.28 14.74
N PRO A 160 -6.74 15.08 15.19
CA PRO A 160 -7.27 16.19 14.39
C PRO A 160 -6.18 17.14 13.88
N ALA A 161 -5.18 17.43 14.71
CA ALA A 161 -4.05 18.28 14.33
C ALA A 161 -3.25 17.75 13.12
N VAL A 162 -3.09 16.42 13.01
CA VAL A 162 -2.41 15.80 11.84
C VAL A 162 -3.27 15.95 10.60
N GLY A 163 -4.59 15.72 10.73
CA GLY A 163 -5.53 15.87 9.61
C GLY A 163 -5.58 17.32 9.11
N HIS A 164 -5.73 18.29 10.02
CA HIS A 164 -5.73 19.72 9.67
C HIS A 164 -4.41 20.12 8.99
N ARG A 165 -3.28 19.71 9.58
CA ARG A 165 -1.96 20.04 9.00
C ARG A 165 -1.78 19.43 7.62
N PHE A 166 -2.27 18.21 7.40
CA PHE A 166 -2.23 17.58 6.07
C PHE A 166 -3.00 18.43 5.04
N THR A 167 -4.24 18.83 5.38
CA THR A 167 -5.08 19.66 4.49
C THR A 167 -4.47 21.05 4.21
N GLU A 168 -3.74 21.62 5.17
CA GLU A 168 -3.04 22.91 4.95
C GLU A 168 -1.84 22.80 4.00
N VAL A 169 -1.21 21.62 3.97
CA VAL A 169 0.02 21.39 3.22
C VAL A 169 -0.28 20.93 1.79
N THR A 170 -1.37 20.20 1.59
CA THR A 170 -1.77 19.62 0.29
C THR A 170 -2.99 20.31 -0.31
#